data_e1bf3273ccabf8682b67e7322925f82a
#
_entry.id   e1bf3273ccabf8682b67e7322925f82a
#
_cell.length_a   1.000
_cell.length_b   1.000
_cell.length_c   1.000
_cell.angle_alpha   90.00
_cell.angle_beta   90.00
_cell.angle_gamma   90.00
#
_symmetry.space_group_name_H-M   'P 1'
#
loop_
_entity.id
_entity.type
_entity.pdbx_description
1 polymer ?
#
loop_
_entity_poly.entity_id
_entity_poly.type
_entity_poly.pdbx_seq_one_letter_code
_entity_poly.pdbx_strand_id
1 'polypeptide(L)'
;MALAALLLQTAVQLLTAQTPTHRPLAVVAELDGIIHPVSAEYLQGVIDQADTSGADVVVIVLRTPGGLLDSTRDIVTRMINSRAPVVVFVGPAGGRAASAGFILTLAADVAAMAPGTHIGAAHPVSGNGQAMDTVTSQKAAADAAAYARTLAEARGRNVMLAADAVLESRAFTDEEALKATPPLIDFIANDVDDLLRKLDGRTIKRFDGRTTVIHTQGIETRRIDETRRQRFLSALAHPEVAYLLMTLGMIGLTVELWNPGAVLPGVAGALSLLLAFFALQIIPINTTGLLLILLGIGLLVLELKVPSGVLGVGGTIALVIGSVMMTGSVPGVRVGFGFIIPAAIAFAGIFLFLGRLALQSQRRPAVSGQEGLIGAEGRARDPVMPNTPGYVQVRGELWRATSDVPISPGEPIRVLGVTGLTLTVEPLAASGPAGPAKAGHYQPGTEAGPYQSGTHGESS
;
A
#
# COMPACT_ATOMS: atom_id res chain seq x y z
N MET A 1 57.24 -41.68 44.92
CA MET A 1 57.69 -40.58 44.08
C MET A 1 57.11 -40.69 42.64
N ALA A 2 57.19 -41.87 41.97
CA ALA A 2 56.75 -42.00 40.58
C ALA A 2 55.20 -41.81 40.38
N LEU A 3 54.37 -42.27 41.31
CA LEU A 3 52.93 -42.18 41.28
C LEU A 3 52.46 -40.70 41.40
N ALA A 4 53.11 -39.94 42.25
CA ALA A 4 52.80 -38.49 42.41
C ALA A 4 53.21 -37.67 41.18
N ALA A 5 54.30 -38.03 40.51
CA ALA A 5 54.70 -37.40 39.26
C ALA A 5 53.75 -37.69 38.09
N LEU A 6 53.22 -38.92 38.03
CA LEU A 6 52.24 -39.37 37.04
C LEU A 6 50.87 -38.65 37.20
N LEU A 7 50.42 -38.51 38.47
CA LEU A 7 49.18 -37.77 38.79
C LEU A 7 49.33 -36.25 38.52
N LEU A 8 50.50 -35.67 38.70
CA LEU A 8 50.76 -34.27 38.40
C LEU A 8 50.80 -34.05 36.89
N GLN A 9 51.36 -34.98 36.10
CA GLN A 9 51.40 -34.89 34.64
C GLN A 9 49.96 -35.04 34.03
N THR A 10 49.15 -35.95 34.57
CA THR A 10 47.77 -36.07 34.12
C THR A 10 46.92 -34.87 34.52
N ALA A 11 47.12 -34.28 35.67
CA ALA A 11 46.44 -33.06 36.10
C ALA A 11 46.82 -31.87 35.25
N VAL A 12 48.12 -31.70 34.85
CA VAL A 12 48.57 -30.68 33.94
C VAL A 12 48.04 -30.88 32.54
N GLN A 13 47.91 -32.10 32.04
CA GLN A 13 47.29 -32.39 30.73
C GLN A 13 45.78 -32.14 30.73
N LEU A 14 45.07 -32.36 31.83
CA LEU A 14 43.64 -32.06 31.97
C LEU A 14 43.38 -30.51 32.08
N LEU A 15 44.31 -29.76 32.64
CA LEU A 15 44.20 -28.30 32.73
C LEU A 15 44.48 -27.57 31.38
N THR A 16 45.23 -28.21 30.45
CA THR A 16 45.49 -27.63 29.12
C THR A 16 44.45 -27.95 28.09
N ALA A 17 43.39 -28.73 28.43
CA ALA A 17 42.48 -29.26 27.46
C ALA A 17 41.14 -28.53 27.36
N GLN A 18 40.97 -27.34 27.92
CA GLN A 18 39.69 -26.58 27.75
C GLN A 18 39.94 -25.07 27.64
N THR A 19 40.66 -24.65 26.65
CA THR A 19 40.31 -23.34 26.03
C THR A 19 39.01 -23.58 25.27
N PRO A 20 37.89 -22.95 25.63
CA PRO A 20 36.72 -23.00 24.77
C PRO A 20 37.12 -22.48 23.41
N THR A 21 37.14 -23.36 22.42
CA THR A 21 37.39 -22.92 21.03
C THR A 21 36.21 -21.99 20.66
N HIS A 22 36.44 -20.69 20.85
CA HIS A 22 35.54 -19.69 20.32
C HIS A 22 35.44 -19.94 18.83
N ARG A 23 34.27 -20.40 18.36
CA ARG A 23 34.00 -20.50 16.93
C ARG A 23 33.68 -19.09 16.43
N PRO A 24 34.47 -18.54 15.53
CA PRO A 24 34.19 -17.21 15.01
C PRO A 24 32.78 -17.15 14.43
N LEU A 25 32.04 -16.10 14.76
CA LEU A 25 30.62 -15.91 14.37
C LEU A 25 30.43 -14.56 13.67
N ALA A 26 29.96 -14.61 12.44
CA ALA A 26 29.44 -13.45 11.72
C ALA A 26 27.91 -13.42 11.83
N VAL A 27 27.37 -12.33 12.31
CA VAL A 27 25.93 -12.06 12.26
C VAL A 27 25.64 -11.21 11.04
N VAL A 28 24.75 -11.70 10.16
CA VAL A 28 24.40 -11.03 8.91
C VAL A 28 22.94 -10.61 8.95
N ALA A 29 22.68 -9.33 8.66
CA ALA A 29 21.36 -8.78 8.47
C ALA A 29 21.26 -8.14 7.08
N GLU A 30 20.06 -8.17 6.51
CA GLU A 30 19.77 -7.52 5.23
C GLU A 30 18.68 -6.46 5.42
N LEU A 31 18.96 -5.24 4.96
CA LEU A 31 17.99 -4.17 4.88
C LEU A 31 17.81 -3.76 3.42
N ASP A 32 16.65 -4.11 2.87
CA ASP A 32 16.24 -3.74 1.53
C ASP A 32 14.97 -2.90 1.59
N GLY A 33 15.12 -1.60 1.56
CA GLY A 33 13.99 -0.67 1.64
C GLY A 33 14.30 0.65 2.35
N ILE A 34 13.25 1.34 2.78
CA ILE A 34 13.34 2.64 3.44
C ILE A 34 13.77 2.47 4.89
N ILE A 35 14.63 3.38 5.37
CA ILE A 35 14.99 3.44 6.79
C ILE A 35 13.90 4.17 7.56
N HIS A 36 13.21 3.44 8.45
CA HIS A 36 12.09 3.89 9.28
C HIS A 36 12.18 3.27 10.68
N PRO A 37 11.32 3.63 11.66
CA PRO A 37 11.45 3.15 13.04
C PRO A 37 11.51 1.63 13.19
N VAL A 38 10.74 0.88 12.36
CA VAL A 38 10.74 -0.60 12.44
C VAL A 38 12.05 -1.19 11.91
N SER A 39 12.60 -0.65 10.81
CA SER A 39 13.91 -1.10 10.31
C SER A 39 15.04 -0.71 11.27
N ALA A 40 14.91 0.42 11.99
CA ALA A 40 15.84 0.79 13.06
C ALA A 40 15.75 -0.20 14.23
N GLU A 41 14.55 -0.54 14.71
CA GLU A 41 14.34 -1.58 15.73
C GLU A 41 14.96 -2.92 15.30
N TYR A 42 14.78 -3.31 14.04
CA TYR A 42 15.35 -4.54 13.51
C TYR A 42 16.88 -4.53 13.55
N LEU A 43 17.54 -3.52 12.98
CA LEU A 43 19.00 -3.47 12.94
C LEU A 43 19.63 -3.31 14.34
N GLN A 44 19.02 -2.54 15.23
CA GLN A 44 19.43 -2.45 16.62
C GLN A 44 19.33 -3.82 17.32
N GLY A 45 18.22 -4.53 17.13
CA GLY A 45 18.02 -5.87 17.67
C GLY A 45 19.02 -6.89 17.13
N VAL A 46 19.42 -6.78 15.85
CA VAL A 46 20.50 -7.61 15.28
C VAL A 46 21.83 -7.35 15.97
N ILE A 47 22.20 -6.08 16.18
CA ILE A 47 23.44 -5.70 16.87
C ILE A 47 23.40 -6.16 18.33
N ASP A 48 22.25 -6.04 19.03
CA ASP A 48 22.08 -6.53 20.40
C ASP A 48 22.27 -8.06 20.50
N GLN A 49 21.70 -8.80 19.55
CA GLN A 49 21.88 -10.25 19.48
C GLN A 49 23.33 -10.65 19.18
N ALA A 50 24.00 -9.90 18.28
CA ALA A 50 25.42 -10.12 17.98
C ALA A 50 26.29 -9.89 19.22
N ASP A 51 26.08 -8.78 19.92
CA ASP A 51 26.80 -8.46 21.16
C ASP A 51 26.57 -9.50 22.28
N THR A 52 25.34 -10.01 22.38
CA THR A 52 24.96 -11.03 23.37
C THR A 52 25.52 -12.40 23.03
N SER A 53 25.57 -12.75 21.75
CA SER A 53 26.14 -14.03 21.28
C SER A 53 27.65 -14.02 21.18
N GLY A 54 28.33 -12.87 21.43
CA GLY A 54 29.76 -12.74 21.30
C GLY A 54 30.24 -12.85 19.85
N ALA A 55 29.49 -12.31 18.91
CA ALA A 55 29.85 -12.31 17.50
C ALA A 55 31.14 -11.53 17.25
N ASP A 56 31.96 -11.99 16.32
CA ASP A 56 33.22 -11.36 15.93
C ASP A 56 33.01 -10.21 14.94
N VAL A 57 31.90 -10.24 14.21
CA VAL A 57 31.54 -9.21 13.25
C VAL A 57 30.03 -9.22 12.99
N VAL A 58 29.47 -8.01 12.78
CA VAL A 58 28.11 -7.79 12.26
C VAL A 58 28.23 -7.27 10.83
N VAL A 59 27.54 -7.91 9.90
CA VAL A 59 27.47 -7.47 8.51
C VAL A 59 26.04 -7.02 8.20
N ILE A 60 25.87 -5.76 7.83
CA ILE A 60 24.63 -5.19 7.35
C ILE A 60 24.71 -5.09 5.83
N VAL A 61 24.00 -5.97 5.12
CA VAL A 61 23.81 -5.87 3.67
C VAL A 61 22.74 -4.80 3.43
N LEU A 62 23.12 -3.73 2.75
CA LEU A 62 22.30 -2.51 2.67
C LEU A 62 21.94 -2.18 1.23
N ARG A 63 20.64 -2.08 0.96
CA ARG A 63 20.07 -1.54 -0.26
C ARG A 63 18.91 -0.60 0.10
N THR A 64 19.14 0.71 0.00
CA THR A 64 18.16 1.70 0.46
C THR A 64 18.17 2.98 -0.38
N PRO A 65 16.98 3.55 -0.66
CA PRO A 65 16.87 4.90 -1.21
C PRO A 65 17.11 5.99 -0.16
N GLY A 66 17.17 5.64 1.14
CA GLY A 66 17.25 6.55 2.26
C GLY A 66 16.14 6.31 3.28
N GLY A 67 15.82 7.33 4.07
CA GLY A 67 14.75 7.24 5.08
C GLY A 67 14.82 8.38 6.10
N LEU A 68 14.24 8.13 7.27
CA LEU A 68 14.13 9.13 8.34
C LEU A 68 15.46 9.35 9.05
N LEU A 69 15.83 10.61 9.26
CA LEU A 69 17.09 11.00 9.90
C LEU A 69 17.15 10.49 11.35
N ASP A 70 16.07 10.57 12.11
CA ASP A 70 16.05 10.11 13.50
C ASP A 70 16.30 8.61 13.59
N SER A 71 15.60 7.81 12.76
CA SER A 71 15.83 6.35 12.67
C SER A 71 17.29 6.04 12.27
N THR A 72 17.87 6.86 11.38
CA THR A 72 19.27 6.72 10.98
C THR A 72 20.22 7.00 12.14
N ARG A 73 19.98 8.07 12.91
CA ARG A 73 20.77 8.41 14.09
C ARG A 73 20.70 7.32 15.16
N ASP A 74 19.52 6.73 15.36
CA ASP A 74 19.33 5.63 16.31
C ASP A 74 20.19 4.41 15.91
N ILE A 75 20.16 4.02 14.62
CA ILE A 75 20.99 2.92 14.11
C ILE A 75 22.49 3.26 14.27
N VAL A 76 22.92 4.44 13.84
CA VAL A 76 24.32 4.87 13.95
C VAL A 76 24.78 4.86 15.41
N THR A 77 23.97 5.38 16.32
CA THR A 77 24.27 5.36 17.76
C THR A 77 24.49 3.94 18.25
N ARG A 78 23.64 3.00 17.82
CA ARG A 78 23.83 1.59 18.21
C ARG A 78 25.05 0.94 17.54
N MET A 79 25.35 1.26 16.28
CA MET A 79 26.55 0.79 15.58
C MET A 79 27.84 1.24 16.30
N ILE A 80 27.92 2.51 16.68
CA ILE A 80 29.06 3.09 17.37
C ILE A 80 29.29 2.41 18.73
N ASN A 81 28.22 2.09 19.44
CA ASN A 81 28.29 1.48 20.77
C ASN A 81 28.25 -0.07 20.74
N SER A 82 28.32 -0.70 19.58
CA SER A 82 28.41 -2.14 19.45
C SER A 82 29.72 -2.69 20.03
N ARG A 83 29.69 -3.88 20.58
CA ARG A 83 30.92 -4.62 20.98
C ARG A 83 31.61 -5.21 19.75
N ALA A 84 30.82 -5.89 18.89
CA ALA A 84 31.33 -6.42 17.65
C ALA A 84 31.53 -5.31 16.60
N PRO A 85 32.56 -5.39 15.75
CA PRO A 85 32.69 -4.54 14.59
C PRO A 85 31.46 -4.59 13.69
N VAL A 86 30.98 -3.44 13.24
CA VAL A 86 29.84 -3.36 12.32
C VAL A 86 30.33 -2.99 10.93
N VAL A 87 30.08 -3.90 9.99
CA VAL A 87 30.41 -3.74 8.58
C VAL A 87 29.14 -3.41 7.81
N VAL A 88 29.17 -2.36 7.00
CA VAL A 88 28.09 -2.07 6.04
C VAL A 88 28.57 -2.46 4.66
N PHE A 89 27.82 -3.36 4.03
CA PHE A 89 28.04 -3.82 2.67
C PHE A 89 26.91 -3.34 1.78
N VAL A 90 27.19 -2.37 0.91
CA VAL A 90 26.23 -1.87 -0.07
C VAL A 90 26.11 -2.88 -1.19
N GLY A 91 25.02 -3.60 -1.25
CA GLY A 91 24.80 -4.71 -2.16
C GLY A 91 23.35 -5.17 -2.22
N PRO A 92 23.03 -6.13 -3.09
CA PRO A 92 23.90 -6.73 -4.11
C PRO A 92 24.26 -5.77 -5.26
N ALA A 93 25.00 -6.24 -6.26
CA ALA A 93 25.32 -5.47 -7.47
C ALA A 93 24.09 -4.77 -8.07
N GLY A 94 24.26 -3.49 -8.48
CA GLY A 94 23.16 -2.64 -8.91
C GLY A 94 22.34 -2.00 -7.77
N GLY A 95 22.66 -2.32 -6.52
CA GLY A 95 22.05 -1.69 -5.35
C GLY A 95 22.57 -0.27 -5.09
N ARG A 96 21.97 0.37 -4.07
CA ARG A 96 22.39 1.71 -3.63
C ARG A 96 22.23 1.90 -2.13
N ALA A 97 23.06 2.77 -1.57
CA ALA A 97 22.86 3.31 -0.22
C ALA A 97 22.81 4.84 -0.30
N ALA A 98 21.67 5.37 -0.67
CA ALA A 98 21.45 6.81 -0.82
C ALA A 98 20.97 7.44 0.48
N SER A 99 21.20 8.75 0.65
CA SER A 99 20.68 9.56 1.75
C SER A 99 21.05 8.97 3.13
N ALA A 100 20.08 8.52 3.91
CA ALA A 100 20.29 7.83 5.20
C ALA A 100 21.25 6.62 5.08
N GLY A 101 21.19 5.88 3.97
CA GLY A 101 22.11 4.77 3.72
C GLY A 101 23.56 5.19 3.59
N PHE A 102 23.81 6.35 3.01
CA PHE A 102 25.15 6.92 2.97
C PHE A 102 25.68 7.22 4.38
N ILE A 103 24.85 7.78 5.25
CA ILE A 103 25.21 8.05 6.66
C ILE A 103 25.55 6.75 7.40
N LEU A 104 24.77 5.68 7.20
CA LEU A 104 25.10 4.36 7.77
C LEU A 104 26.43 3.82 7.24
N THR A 105 26.70 4.00 5.94
CA THR A 105 27.97 3.60 5.31
C THR A 105 29.14 4.36 5.90
N LEU A 106 29.01 5.68 6.13
CA LEU A 106 30.06 6.49 6.79
C LEU A 106 30.28 6.08 8.24
N ALA A 107 29.26 5.67 8.97
CA ALA A 107 29.35 5.29 10.37
C ALA A 107 30.02 3.92 10.60
N ALA A 108 29.98 3.03 9.61
CA ALA A 108 30.46 1.66 9.70
C ALA A 108 31.97 1.58 10.09
N ASP A 109 32.30 0.55 10.88
CA ASP A 109 33.70 0.23 11.17
C ASP A 109 34.47 -0.13 9.88
N VAL A 110 33.80 -0.87 8.99
CA VAL A 110 34.26 -1.15 7.63
C VAL A 110 33.10 -0.91 6.67
N ALA A 111 33.33 -0.18 5.60
CA ALA A 111 32.39 0.06 4.53
C ALA A 111 32.86 -0.63 3.26
N ALA A 112 32.01 -1.45 2.67
CA ALA A 112 32.29 -2.11 1.40
C ALA A 112 31.11 -1.95 0.43
N MET A 113 31.40 -2.03 -0.86
CA MET A 113 30.40 -1.92 -1.91
C MET A 113 30.51 -3.09 -2.88
N ALA A 114 29.38 -3.54 -3.41
CA ALA A 114 29.37 -4.45 -4.54
C ALA A 114 29.62 -3.70 -5.86
N PRO A 115 30.16 -4.37 -6.90
CA PRO A 115 30.36 -3.75 -8.20
C PRO A 115 29.06 -3.18 -8.78
N GLY A 116 29.14 -1.97 -9.35
CA GLY A 116 27.99 -1.29 -9.96
C GLY A 116 26.96 -0.73 -8.97
N THR A 117 27.36 -0.57 -7.70
CA THR A 117 26.53 0.12 -6.69
C THR A 117 26.95 1.60 -6.57
N HIS A 118 26.13 2.39 -5.90
CA HIS A 118 26.43 3.80 -5.63
C HIS A 118 25.95 4.24 -4.24
N ILE A 119 26.61 5.26 -3.70
CA ILE A 119 26.32 5.86 -2.39
C ILE A 119 26.26 7.38 -2.52
N GLY A 120 25.70 8.09 -1.53
CA GLY A 120 25.67 9.57 -1.51
C GLY A 120 24.26 10.13 -1.60
N ALA A 121 24.09 11.25 -2.33
CA ALA A 121 22.81 11.96 -2.51
C ALA A 121 22.07 12.16 -1.17
N ALA A 122 22.74 12.75 -0.18
CA ALA A 122 22.29 12.78 1.21
C ALA A 122 21.73 14.15 1.65
N HIS A 123 21.35 15.03 0.71
CA HIS A 123 20.72 16.30 1.04
C HIS A 123 19.37 16.05 1.74
N PRO A 124 19.13 16.67 2.91
CA PRO A 124 17.87 16.52 3.62
C PRO A 124 16.69 17.05 2.80
N VAL A 125 15.64 16.25 2.73
CA VAL A 125 14.36 16.65 2.12
C VAL A 125 13.27 16.64 3.18
N SER A 126 12.24 17.48 3.01
CA SER A 126 11.13 17.49 3.94
C SER A 126 10.43 16.14 3.96
N GLY A 127 10.16 15.61 5.16
CA GLY A 127 9.46 14.35 5.35
C GLY A 127 8.01 14.36 4.85
N ASN A 128 7.39 15.55 4.69
CA ASN A 128 6.02 15.70 4.18
C ASN A 128 5.96 16.00 2.68
N GLY A 129 7.11 15.94 1.98
CA GLY A 129 7.21 16.16 0.56
C GLY A 129 6.96 17.58 0.07
N GLN A 130 6.80 18.54 0.97
CA GLN A 130 6.75 19.96 0.63
C GLN A 130 8.17 20.51 0.49
N ALA A 131 8.36 21.52 -0.34
CA ALA A 131 9.60 22.24 -0.35
C ALA A 131 9.82 22.92 1.03
N MET A 132 10.95 22.61 1.68
CA MET A 132 11.35 23.36 2.87
C MET A 132 11.60 24.81 2.49
N ASP A 133 11.25 25.74 3.37
CA ASP A 133 11.71 27.10 3.19
C ASP A 133 13.25 27.14 3.16
N THR A 134 13.81 28.11 2.46
CA THR A 134 15.25 28.19 2.20
C THR A 134 16.09 28.14 3.48
N VAL A 135 15.63 28.81 4.55
CA VAL A 135 16.38 28.89 5.82
C VAL A 135 16.35 27.53 6.53
N THR A 136 15.19 26.87 6.60
CA THR A 136 15.06 25.55 7.21
C THR A 136 15.85 24.49 6.46
N SER A 137 15.80 24.51 5.11
CA SER A 137 16.59 23.63 4.24
C SER A 137 18.09 23.79 4.48
N GLN A 138 18.58 25.04 4.52
CA GLN A 138 20.01 25.33 4.79
C GLN A 138 20.43 24.84 6.17
N LYS A 139 19.62 25.06 7.22
CA LYS A 139 19.92 24.58 8.58
C LYS A 139 19.97 23.04 8.62
N ALA A 140 19.00 22.38 8.03
CA ALA A 140 18.96 20.91 7.97
C ALA A 140 20.17 20.35 7.21
N ALA A 141 20.52 20.95 6.07
CA ALA A 141 21.69 20.55 5.29
C ALA A 141 23.00 20.80 6.05
N ALA A 142 23.13 21.92 6.76
CA ALA A 142 24.31 22.23 7.56
C ALA A 142 24.49 21.23 8.72
N ASP A 143 23.40 20.88 9.44
CA ASP A 143 23.42 19.88 10.52
C ASP A 143 23.79 18.48 9.99
N ALA A 144 23.14 18.04 8.90
CA ALA A 144 23.43 16.75 8.29
C ALA A 144 24.85 16.68 7.73
N ALA A 145 25.36 17.76 7.14
CA ALA A 145 26.72 17.82 6.66
C ALA A 145 27.75 17.81 7.82
N ALA A 146 27.46 18.49 8.93
CA ALA A 146 28.30 18.41 10.14
C ALA A 146 28.34 16.97 10.66
N TYR A 147 27.18 16.30 10.70
CA TYR A 147 27.10 14.90 11.12
C TYR A 147 27.90 13.97 10.20
N ALA A 148 27.74 14.10 8.88
CA ALA A 148 28.51 13.33 7.90
C ALA A 148 30.02 13.55 8.04
N ARG A 149 30.47 14.80 8.23
CA ARG A 149 31.92 15.13 8.48
C ARG A 149 32.41 14.44 9.73
N THR A 150 31.68 14.53 10.84
CA THR A 150 32.06 13.90 12.12
C THR A 150 32.27 12.39 11.97
N LEU A 151 31.35 11.72 11.28
CA LEU A 151 31.44 10.27 11.03
C LEU A 151 32.61 9.93 10.10
N ALA A 152 32.80 10.69 9.02
CA ALA A 152 33.89 10.49 8.09
C ALA A 152 35.25 10.70 8.76
N GLU A 153 35.41 11.76 9.56
CA GLU A 153 36.63 12.06 10.30
C GLU A 153 36.98 10.95 11.30
N ALA A 154 35.99 10.50 12.08
CA ALA A 154 36.23 9.44 13.08
C ALA A 154 36.67 8.11 12.43
N ARG A 155 36.26 7.88 11.17
CA ARG A 155 36.62 6.69 10.40
C ARG A 155 37.79 6.88 9.44
N GLY A 156 38.40 8.06 9.39
CA GLY A 156 39.48 8.38 8.46
C GLY A 156 39.06 8.42 6.99
N ARG A 157 37.78 8.68 6.73
CA ARG A 157 37.20 8.79 5.38
C ARG A 157 37.26 10.21 4.87
N ASN A 158 36.95 10.40 3.58
CA ASN A 158 37.00 11.72 2.94
C ASN A 158 35.91 12.66 3.47
N VAL A 159 36.31 13.59 4.32
CA VAL A 159 35.45 14.56 5.00
C VAL A 159 34.79 15.54 4.01
N MET A 160 35.52 15.96 2.96
CA MET A 160 35.00 16.89 1.95
C MET A 160 33.90 16.21 1.10
N LEU A 161 34.19 15.03 0.57
CA LEU A 161 33.21 14.29 -0.22
C LEU A 161 31.99 13.87 0.63
N ALA A 162 32.18 13.60 1.92
CA ALA A 162 31.08 13.36 2.84
C ALA A 162 30.18 14.58 3.00
N ALA A 163 30.76 15.79 3.06
CA ALA A 163 29.98 17.03 3.07
C ALA A 163 29.31 17.32 1.73
N ASP A 164 29.99 17.09 0.59
CA ASP A 164 29.45 17.31 -0.76
C ASP A 164 28.25 16.40 -1.05
N ALA A 165 28.28 15.16 -0.54
CA ALA A 165 27.13 14.25 -0.65
C ALA A 165 25.85 14.84 -0.02
N VAL A 166 26.02 15.66 1.03
CA VAL A 166 24.90 16.33 1.72
C VAL A 166 24.59 17.68 1.11
N LEU A 167 25.59 18.55 0.95
CA LEU A 167 25.39 19.94 0.53
C LEU A 167 25.00 20.06 -0.94
N GLU A 168 25.63 19.23 -1.79
CA GLU A 168 25.47 19.25 -3.25
C GLU A 168 24.69 18.04 -3.81
N SER A 169 24.16 17.19 -2.93
CA SER A 169 23.48 15.93 -3.32
C SER A 169 24.36 15.02 -4.18
N ARG A 170 25.66 15.08 -4.03
CA ARG A 170 26.61 14.31 -4.84
C ARG A 170 26.49 12.82 -4.54
N ALA A 171 26.48 12.01 -5.59
CA ALA A 171 26.54 10.55 -5.51
C ALA A 171 27.87 10.03 -6.04
N PHE A 172 28.30 8.88 -5.54
CA PHE A 172 29.58 8.27 -5.89
C PHE A 172 29.37 6.81 -6.27
N THR A 173 29.95 6.39 -7.38
CA THR A 173 30.05 4.99 -7.76
C THR A 173 31.00 4.24 -6.82
N ASP A 174 30.97 2.92 -6.83
CA ASP A 174 31.88 2.07 -6.07
C ASP A 174 33.36 2.39 -6.34
N GLU A 175 33.71 2.63 -7.60
CA GLU A 175 35.09 2.99 -7.98
C GLU A 175 35.48 4.40 -7.50
N GLU A 176 34.58 5.40 -7.67
CA GLU A 176 34.85 6.76 -7.20
C GLU A 176 35.02 6.82 -5.67
N ALA A 177 34.14 6.07 -4.96
CA ALA A 177 34.18 5.98 -3.50
C ALA A 177 35.47 5.32 -2.99
N LEU A 178 35.99 4.31 -3.71
CA LEU A 178 37.26 3.64 -3.35
C LEU A 178 38.50 4.44 -3.75
N LYS A 179 38.51 5.08 -4.93
CA LYS A 179 39.65 5.83 -5.47
C LYS A 179 39.81 7.20 -4.85
N ALA A 180 38.86 7.70 -4.09
CA ALA A 180 38.97 8.97 -3.38
C ALA A 180 40.17 8.96 -2.40
N THR A 181 40.71 10.13 -2.11
CA THR A 181 41.84 10.27 -1.19
C THR A 181 41.54 11.30 -0.09
N PRO A 182 41.30 10.88 1.16
CA PRO A 182 41.11 9.47 1.59
C PRO A 182 39.87 8.86 0.99
N PRO A 183 39.74 7.51 0.94
CA PRO A 183 38.58 6.85 0.36
C PRO A 183 37.31 7.02 1.20
N LEU A 184 36.13 6.86 0.58
CA LEU A 184 34.83 6.81 1.29
C LEU A 184 34.50 5.40 1.77
N ILE A 185 35.01 4.36 1.11
CA ILE A 185 34.85 2.95 1.44
C ILE A 185 36.19 2.24 1.54
N ASP A 186 36.22 1.11 2.23
CA ASP A 186 37.44 0.36 2.47
C ASP A 186 37.85 -0.54 1.31
N PHE A 187 36.87 -1.17 0.62
CA PHE A 187 37.10 -2.03 -0.54
C PHE A 187 35.80 -2.40 -1.26
N ILE A 188 35.95 -3.01 -2.45
CA ILE A 188 34.85 -3.59 -3.22
C ILE A 188 34.84 -5.10 -2.97
N ALA A 189 33.65 -5.70 -2.77
CA ALA A 189 33.43 -7.14 -2.62
C ALA A 189 32.26 -7.57 -3.49
N ASN A 190 32.31 -8.80 -4.05
CA ASN A 190 31.25 -9.28 -4.94
C ASN A 190 29.98 -9.73 -4.17
N ASP A 191 30.18 -10.33 -3.03
CA ASP A 191 29.14 -10.89 -2.14
C ASP A 191 29.63 -10.92 -0.67
N VAL A 192 28.79 -11.43 0.22
CA VAL A 192 29.13 -11.53 1.66
C VAL A 192 30.30 -12.49 1.90
N ASP A 193 30.43 -13.55 1.13
CA ASP A 193 31.54 -14.51 1.29
C ASP A 193 32.87 -13.89 0.86
N ASP A 194 32.87 -13.12 -0.23
CA ASP A 194 34.04 -12.35 -0.67
C ASP A 194 34.37 -11.24 0.30
N LEU A 195 33.36 -10.57 0.86
CA LEU A 195 33.50 -9.59 1.93
C LEU A 195 34.21 -10.18 3.16
N LEU A 196 33.71 -11.32 3.66
CA LEU A 196 34.29 -11.98 4.81
C LEU A 196 35.75 -12.41 4.55
N ARG A 197 36.07 -12.95 3.36
CA ARG A 197 37.46 -13.26 3.00
C ARG A 197 38.39 -12.05 3.03
N LYS A 198 37.88 -10.89 2.55
CA LYS A 198 38.64 -9.62 2.54
C LYS A 198 38.77 -8.94 3.89
N LEU A 199 37.89 -9.29 4.83
CA LEU A 199 37.92 -8.81 6.20
C LEU A 199 38.96 -9.54 7.07
N ASP A 200 39.33 -10.76 6.71
CA ASP A 200 40.21 -11.58 7.52
C ASP A 200 41.58 -10.92 7.75
N GLY A 201 42.03 -10.89 9.02
CA GLY A 201 43.28 -10.26 9.42
C GLY A 201 43.31 -8.74 9.36
N ARG A 202 42.21 -8.06 8.96
CA ARG A 202 42.15 -6.60 8.93
C ARG A 202 42.17 -6.01 10.33
N THR A 203 43.08 -5.04 10.52
CA THR A 203 43.12 -4.21 11.70
C THR A 203 42.26 -2.98 11.49
N ILE A 204 41.25 -2.79 12.35
CA ILE A 204 40.36 -1.65 12.31
C ILE A 204 40.49 -0.80 13.57
N LYS A 205 40.31 0.50 13.44
CA LYS A 205 40.17 1.45 14.55
C LYS A 205 38.70 1.67 14.84
N ARG A 206 38.28 1.31 16.05
CA ARG A 206 36.91 1.52 16.52
C ARG A 206 36.63 3.00 16.81
N PHE A 207 35.36 3.37 16.95
CA PHE A 207 34.95 4.75 17.22
C PHE A 207 35.48 5.27 18.57
N ASP A 208 35.66 4.40 19.56
CA ASP A 208 36.25 4.68 20.86
C ASP A 208 37.78 4.73 20.87
N GLY A 209 38.40 4.62 19.70
CA GLY A 209 39.85 4.65 19.51
C GLY A 209 40.54 3.31 19.69
N ARG A 210 39.87 2.26 20.19
CA ARG A 210 40.45 0.92 20.31
C ARG A 210 40.77 0.34 18.93
N THR A 211 41.81 -0.48 18.87
CA THR A 211 42.17 -1.22 17.66
C THR A 211 41.77 -2.69 17.82
N THR A 212 41.11 -3.24 16.83
CA THR A 212 40.65 -4.63 16.81
C THR A 212 41.04 -5.29 15.50
N VAL A 213 41.49 -6.54 15.56
CA VAL A 213 41.72 -7.37 14.36
C VAL A 213 40.48 -8.24 14.14
N ILE A 214 39.98 -8.24 12.92
CA ILE A 214 38.84 -9.06 12.53
C ILE A 214 39.34 -10.42 12.05
N HIS A 215 38.84 -11.50 12.61
CA HIS A 215 39.18 -12.86 12.22
C HIS A 215 37.92 -13.54 11.64
N THR A 216 37.97 -13.83 10.34
CA THR A 216 36.86 -14.41 9.61
C THR A 216 37.17 -15.74 8.94
N GLN A 217 38.39 -16.26 9.13
CA GLN A 217 38.76 -17.55 8.59
C GLN A 217 37.94 -18.67 9.27
N GLY A 218 37.17 -19.41 8.48
CA GLY A 218 36.29 -20.48 8.98
C GLY A 218 35.11 -19.98 9.82
N ILE A 219 34.73 -18.72 9.68
CA ILE A 219 33.67 -18.08 10.45
C ILE A 219 32.29 -18.72 10.12
N GLU A 220 31.52 -19.01 11.17
CA GLU A 220 30.12 -19.40 11.01
C GLU A 220 29.28 -18.14 10.70
N THR A 221 28.43 -18.23 9.69
CA THR A 221 27.54 -17.11 9.33
C THR A 221 26.14 -17.40 9.83
N ARG A 222 25.61 -16.51 10.68
CA ARG A 222 24.23 -16.56 11.17
C ARG A 222 23.45 -15.39 10.60
N ARG A 223 22.46 -15.69 9.75
CA ARG A 223 21.54 -14.68 9.24
C ARG A 223 20.42 -14.44 10.26
N ILE A 224 20.13 -13.19 10.53
CA ILE A 224 19.01 -12.75 11.35
C ILE A 224 18.05 -11.96 10.45
N ASP A 225 16.87 -12.50 10.25
CA ASP A 225 15.82 -11.87 9.46
C ASP A 225 14.86 -11.09 10.36
N GLU A 226 14.10 -10.18 9.76
CA GLU A 226 12.99 -9.50 10.44
C GLU A 226 12.01 -10.52 11.04
N THR A 227 11.55 -10.28 12.24
CA THR A 227 10.46 -11.02 12.86
C THR A 227 9.16 -10.88 12.05
N ARG A 228 8.20 -11.78 12.23
CA ARG A 228 6.89 -11.69 11.56
C ARG A 228 6.20 -10.35 11.83
N ARG A 229 6.31 -9.83 13.07
CA ARG A 229 5.78 -8.51 13.45
C ARG A 229 6.48 -7.40 12.67
N GLN A 230 7.81 -7.38 12.66
CA GLN A 230 8.59 -6.35 11.95
C GLN A 230 8.30 -6.41 10.45
N ARG A 231 8.28 -7.58 9.84
CA ARG A 231 7.96 -7.75 8.42
C ARG A 231 6.56 -7.24 8.07
N PHE A 232 5.56 -7.51 8.92
CA PHE A 232 4.22 -6.98 8.75
C PHE A 232 4.19 -5.45 8.85
N LEU A 233 4.86 -4.88 9.86
CA LEU A 233 4.92 -3.41 10.04
C LEU A 233 5.74 -2.74 8.95
N SER A 234 6.85 -3.33 8.49
CA SER A 234 7.64 -2.85 7.34
C SER A 234 6.82 -2.89 6.05
N ALA A 235 6.01 -3.94 5.84
CA ALA A 235 5.11 -4.01 4.70
C ALA A 235 4.04 -2.90 4.74
N LEU A 236 3.49 -2.58 5.92
CA LEU A 236 2.57 -1.43 6.08
C LEU A 236 3.25 -0.09 5.77
N ALA A 237 4.55 0.03 6.03
CA ALA A 237 5.32 1.24 5.74
C ALA A 237 5.56 1.45 4.23
N HIS A 238 5.16 0.52 3.36
CA HIS A 238 5.20 0.73 1.91
C HIS A 238 4.09 1.68 1.45
N PRO A 239 4.41 2.72 0.66
CA PRO A 239 3.43 3.70 0.17
C PRO A 239 2.25 3.06 -0.58
N GLU A 240 2.52 2.00 -1.33
CA GLU A 240 1.51 1.27 -2.11
C GLU A 240 0.48 0.58 -1.19
N VAL A 241 0.95 -0.01 -0.09
CA VAL A 241 0.08 -0.65 0.92
C VAL A 241 -0.75 0.38 1.65
N ALA A 242 -0.15 1.51 2.06
CA ALA A 242 -0.89 2.62 2.67
C ALA A 242 -1.98 3.16 1.75
N TYR A 243 -1.67 3.31 0.46
CA TYR A 243 -2.63 3.74 -0.55
C TYR A 243 -3.78 2.74 -0.72
N LEU A 244 -3.47 1.43 -0.83
CA LEU A 244 -4.48 0.38 -0.93
C LEU A 244 -5.39 0.33 0.31
N LEU A 245 -4.80 0.42 1.51
CA LEU A 245 -5.56 0.44 2.76
C LEU A 245 -6.48 1.66 2.86
N MET A 246 -5.99 2.84 2.44
CA MET A 246 -6.80 4.06 2.41
C MET A 246 -7.96 3.92 1.42
N THR A 247 -7.69 3.39 0.23
CA THR A 247 -8.68 3.13 -0.81
C THR A 247 -9.76 2.15 -0.31
N LEU A 248 -9.33 1.01 0.24
CA LEU A 248 -10.24 -0.02 0.77
C LEU A 248 -11.06 0.52 1.95
N GLY A 249 -10.41 1.30 2.82
CA GLY A 249 -11.05 1.93 3.96
C GLY A 249 -12.17 2.88 3.57
N MET A 250 -11.93 3.72 2.58
CA MET A 250 -12.93 4.64 2.07
C MET A 250 -14.09 3.94 1.36
N ILE A 251 -13.81 2.90 0.58
CA ILE A 251 -14.86 2.08 -0.06
C ILE A 251 -15.72 1.43 1.02
N GLY A 252 -15.12 0.80 2.03
CA GLY A 252 -15.84 0.12 3.11
C GLY A 252 -16.78 1.05 3.88
N LEU A 253 -16.28 2.24 4.29
CA LEU A 253 -17.11 3.26 4.95
C LEU A 253 -18.21 3.80 4.03
N THR A 254 -17.92 3.98 2.74
CA THR A 254 -18.93 4.45 1.78
C THR A 254 -20.07 3.44 1.66
N VAL A 255 -19.75 2.15 1.57
CA VAL A 255 -20.75 1.08 1.51
C VAL A 255 -21.63 1.08 2.77
N GLU A 256 -21.05 1.23 3.96
CA GLU A 256 -21.77 1.32 5.23
C GLU A 256 -22.71 2.52 5.28
N LEU A 257 -22.24 3.71 4.87
CA LEU A 257 -23.04 4.93 4.83
C LEU A 257 -24.25 4.83 3.88
N TRP A 258 -24.15 3.99 2.84
CA TRP A 258 -25.22 3.81 1.86
C TRP A 258 -26.18 2.68 2.20
N ASN A 259 -25.70 1.68 2.92
CA ASN A 259 -26.49 0.53 3.38
C ASN A 259 -26.36 0.42 4.90
N PRO A 260 -27.04 1.29 5.67
CA PRO A 260 -26.98 1.23 7.13
C PRO A 260 -27.36 -0.16 7.63
N GLY A 261 -26.46 -0.80 8.39
CA GLY A 261 -26.59 -2.16 8.84
C GLY A 261 -25.71 -3.19 8.14
N ALA A 262 -24.97 -2.80 7.10
CA ALA A 262 -23.90 -3.61 6.52
C ALA A 262 -22.62 -3.52 7.37
N VAL A 263 -22.68 -3.91 8.64
CA VAL A 263 -21.64 -3.67 9.66
C VAL A 263 -20.24 -4.13 9.21
N LEU A 264 -20.14 -5.24 8.47
CA LEU A 264 -18.85 -5.82 8.08
C LEU A 264 -18.01 -4.90 7.19
N PRO A 265 -18.54 -4.29 6.09
CA PRO A 265 -17.79 -3.34 5.27
C PRO A 265 -17.34 -2.10 6.04
N GLY A 266 -18.20 -1.56 6.93
CA GLY A 266 -17.88 -0.39 7.73
C GLY A 266 -16.75 -0.65 8.72
N VAL A 267 -16.81 -1.74 9.47
CA VAL A 267 -15.75 -2.14 10.42
C VAL A 267 -14.44 -2.42 9.69
N ALA A 268 -14.47 -3.18 8.58
CA ALA A 268 -13.29 -3.46 7.78
C ALA A 268 -12.71 -2.15 7.18
N GLY A 269 -13.59 -1.25 6.74
CA GLY A 269 -13.21 0.05 6.22
C GLY A 269 -12.54 0.95 7.26
N ALA A 270 -13.13 1.05 8.45
CA ALA A 270 -12.57 1.81 9.56
C ALA A 270 -11.20 1.27 9.98
N LEU A 271 -11.06 -0.06 10.12
CA LEU A 271 -9.80 -0.70 10.45
C LEU A 271 -8.73 -0.44 9.38
N SER A 272 -9.09 -0.56 8.10
CA SER A 272 -8.19 -0.27 6.98
C SER A 272 -7.70 1.18 7.00
N LEU A 273 -8.58 2.17 7.31
CA LEU A 273 -8.18 3.57 7.46
C LEU A 273 -7.25 3.79 8.64
N LEU A 274 -7.52 3.18 9.79
CA LEU A 274 -6.62 3.28 10.95
C LEU A 274 -5.23 2.73 10.63
N LEU A 275 -5.15 1.58 9.94
CA LEU A 275 -3.88 1.03 9.47
C LEU A 275 -3.21 1.92 8.42
N ALA A 276 -3.98 2.52 7.50
CA ALA A 276 -3.46 3.47 6.54
C ALA A 276 -2.87 4.71 7.22
N PHE A 277 -3.57 5.30 8.18
CA PHE A 277 -3.05 6.45 8.94
C PHE A 277 -1.81 6.10 9.76
N PHE A 278 -1.76 4.90 10.36
CA PHE A 278 -0.55 4.42 11.01
C PHE A 278 0.62 4.31 10.00
N ALA A 279 0.39 3.71 8.84
CA ALA A 279 1.39 3.62 7.77
C ALA A 279 1.88 5.00 7.31
N LEU A 280 0.97 5.97 7.17
CA LEU A 280 1.29 7.34 6.76
C LEU A 280 2.11 8.13 7.81
N GLN A 281 2.09 7.74 9.08
CA GLN A 281 2.98 8.32 10.10
C GLN A 281 4.44 7.91 9.90
N ILE A 282 4.66 6.74 9.28
CA ILE A 282 6.01 6.19 9.04
C ILE A 282 6.56 6.70 7.71
N ILE A 283 5.70 7.02 6.75
CA ILE A 283 6.06 7.42 5.38
C ILE A 283 6.00 8.94 5.27
N PRO A 284 7.04 9.60 4.77
CA PRO A 284 6.95 11.01 4.43
C PRO A 284 6.00 11.20 3.24
N ILE A 285 4.85 11.81 3.49
CA ILE A 285 3.80 12.04 2.50
C ILE A 285 3.59 13.52 2.21
N ASN A 286 3.19 13.82 0.98
CA ASN A 286 2.71 15.15 0.63
C ASN A 286 1.29 15.37 1.14
N THR A 287 1.12 16.23 2.14
CA THR A 287 -0.19 16.56 2.72
C THR A 287 -1.17 17.13 1.71
N THR A 288 -0.71 17.88 0.71
CA THR A 288 -1.56 18.39 -0.38
C THR A 288 -2.09 17.23 -1.23
N GLY A 289 -1.24 16.24 -1.54
CA GLY A 289 -1.65 15.02 -2.23
C GLY A 289 -2.71 14.24 -1.44
N LEU A 290 -2.53 14.09 -0.13
CA LEU A 290 -3.50 13.45 0.76
C LEU A 290 -4.84 14.20 0.76
N LEU A 291 -4.81 15.54 0.89
CA LEU A 291 -6.02 16.36 0.87
C LEU A 291 -6.76 16.27 -0.46
N LEU A 292 -6.03 16.21 -1.60
CA LEU A 292 -6.63 16.01 -2.91
C LEU A 292 -7.30 14.64 -3.05
N ILE A 293 -6.72 13.58 -2.49
CA ILE A 293 -7.33 12.25 -2.45
C ILE A 293 -8.63 12.31 -1.64
N LEU A 294 -8.60 12.88 -0.44
CA LEU A 294 -9.78 13.01 0.42
C LEU A 294 -10.88 13.87 -0.26
N LEU A 295 -10.50 14.97 -0.90
CA LEU A 295 -11.41 15.79 -1.70
C LEU A 295 -12.01 15.00 -2.86
N GLY A 296 -11.18 14.26 -3.61
CA GLY A 296 -11.62 13.42 -4.71
C GLY A 296 -12.66 12.39 -4.28
N ILE A 297 -12.40 11.71 -3.18
CA ILE A 297 -13.35 10.76 -2.60
C ILE A 297 -14.63 11.48 -2.15
N GLY A 298 -14.53 12.61 -1.47
CA GLY A 298 -15.68 13.41 -1.05
C GLY A 298 -16.56 13.83 -2.24
N LEU A 299 -15.96 14.27 -3.35
CA LEU A 299 -16.68 14.62 -4.58
C LEU A 299 -17.37 13.40 -5.19
N LEU A 300 -16.71 12.24 -5.22
CA LEU A 300 -17.29 10.99 -5.69
C LEU A 300 -18.49 10.55 -4.84
N VAL A 301 -18.39 10.65 -3.51
CA VAL A 301 -19.50 10.36 -2.59
C VAL A 301 -20.66 11.33 -2.80
N LEU A 302 -20.36 12.62 -3.03
CA LEU A 302 -21.39 13.63 -3.28
C LEU A 302 -22.10 13.41 -4.64
N GLU A 303 -21.38 12.95 -5.66
CA GLU A 303 -21.96 12.57 -6.96
C GLU A 303 -23.05 11.52 -6.84
N LEU A 304 -22.95 10.60 -5.87
CA LEU A 304 -23.99 9.58 -5.65
C LEU A 304 -25.30 10.19 -5.14
N LYS A 305 -25.25 11.33 -4.42
CA LYS A 305 -26.45 12.05 -3.96
C LYS A 305 -26.98 13.03 -4.99
N VAL A 306 -26.05 13.65 -5.73
CA VAL A 306 -26.34 14.67 -6.73
C VAL A 306 -25.68 14.22 -8.05
N PRO A 307 -26.32 13.31 -8.82
CA PRO A 307 -25.73 12.76 -10.02
C PRO A 307 -25.64 13.83 -11.12
N SER A 308 -24.53 14.57 -11.11
CA SER A 308 -24.24 15.66 -12.03
C SER A 308 -23.31 15.25 -13.19
N GLY A 309 -22.51 14.19 -12.99
CA GLY A 309 -21.39 13.78 -13.84
C GLY A 309 -20.14 14.62 -13.64
N VAL A 310 -20.28 15.88 -13.25
CA VAL A 310 -19.16 16.82 -13.06
C VAL A 310 -18.37 16.51 -11.80
N LEU A 311 -19.07 16.23 -10.70
CA LEU A 311 -18.43 15.85 -9.44
C LEU A 311 -17.68 14.52 -9.55
N GLY A 312 -18.22 13.56 -10.33
CA GLY A 312 -17.58 12.28 -10.62
C GLY A 312 -16.28 12.42 -11.39
N VAL A 313 -16.30 13.21 -12.47
CA VAL A 313 -15.09 13.52 -13.25
C VAL A 313 -14.08 14.30 -12.41
N GLY A 314 -14.51 15.36 -11.74
CA GLY A 314 -13.66 16.18 -10.87
C GLY A 314 -13.05 15.37 -9.72
N GLY A 315 -13.85 14.50 -9.09
CA GLY A 315 -13.40 13.59 -8.03
C GLY A 315 -12.35 12.59 -8.50
N THR A 316 -12.55 12.00 -9.68
CA THR A 316 -11.56 11.08 -10.27
C THR A 316 -10.24 11.80 -10.60
N ILE A 317 -10.31 13.00 -11.19
CA ILE A 317 -9.12 13.81 -11.48
C ILE A 317 -8.38 14.17 -10.20
N ALA A 318 -9.08 14.64 -9.18
CA ALA A 318 -8.49 14.97 -7.88
C ALA A 318 -7.83 13.77 -7.22
N LEU A 319 -8.45 12.59 -7.30
CA LEU A 319 -7.90 11.34 -6.77
C LEU A 319 -6.61 10.93 -7.49
N VAL A 320 -6.58 10.98 -8.82
CA VAL A 320 -5.38 10.64 -9.61
C VAL A 320 -4.24 11.62 -9.33
N ILE A 321 -4.51 12.94 -9.38
CA ILE A 321 -3.49 13.96 -9.11
C ILE A 321 -2.99 13.83 -7.68
N GLY A 322 -3.88 13.69 -6.71
CA GLY A 322 -3.55 13.51 -5.30
C GLY A 322 -2.67 12.28 -5.07
N SER A 323 -2.98 11.16 -5.72
CA SER A 323 -2.18 9.91 -5.64
C SER A 323 -0.77 10.08 -6.18
N VAL A 324 -0.62 10.77 -7.32
CA VAL A 324 0.71 11.08 -7.88
C VAL A 324 1.49 12.03 -6.99
N MET A 325 0.82 13.05 -6.41
CA MET A 325 1.46 14.03 -5.53
C MET A 325 1.80 13.47 -4.15
N MET A 326 1.05 12.50 -3.65
CA MET A 326 1.20 12.00 -2.27
C MET A 326 2.60 11.47 -1.99
N THR A 327 3.23 10.79 -2.95
CA THR A 327 4.53 10.13 -2.80
C THR A 327 5.64 10.71 -3.70
N GLY A 328 5.33 11.74 -4.49
CA GLY A 328 6.25 12.28 -5.50
C GLY A 328 7.50 12.98 -4.96
N SER A 329 7.59 13.21 -3.65
CA SER A 329 8.61 14.07 -3.02
C SER A 329 9.83 13.31 -2.49
N VAL A 330 9.79 11.98 -2.44
CA VAL A 330 10.91 11.16 -1.95
C VAL A 330 11.52 10.38 -3.11
N PRO A 331 12.81 10.60 -3.44
CA PRO A 331 13.49 9.83 -4.48
C PRO A 331 13.44 8.33 -4.17
N GLY A 332 12.90 7.55 -5.09
CA GLY A 332 12.78 6.08 -4.94
C GLY A 332 11.53 5.59 -4.22
N VAL A 333 10.69 6.48 -3.70
CA VAL A 333 9.40 6.16 -3.09
C VAL A 333 8.30 6.71 -3.98
N ARG A 334 7.73 5.89 -4.85
CA ARG A 334 6.61 6.28 -5.71
C ARG A 334 5.56 5.18 -5.71
N VAL A 335 4.31 5.56 -5.54
CA VAL A 335 3.22 4.62 -5.86
C VAL A 335 3.21 4.46 -7.37
N GLY A 336 3.44 3.24 -7.84
CA GLY A 336 3.48 2.92 -9.26
C GLY A 336 2.13 3.16 -9.94
N PHE A 337 2.15 3.63 -11.19
CA PHE A 337 0.92 3.76 -11.99
C PHE A 337 0.13 2.46 -12.09
N GLY A 338 0.80 1.30 -11.92
CA GLY A 338 0.18 -0.01 -11.83
C GLY A 338 -0.82 -0.18 -10.68
N PHE A 339 -0.73 0.64 -9.62
CA PHE A 339 -1.68 0.68 -8.50
C PHE A 339 -2.67 1.84 -8.62
N ILE A 340 -2.21 3.02 -9.04
CA ILE A 340 -3.06 4.23 -9.15
C ILE A 340 -4.14 4.02 -10.21
N ILE A 341 -3.78 3.55 -11.40
CA ILE A 341 -4.72 3.41 -12.52
C ILE A 341 -5.81 2.35 -12.23
N PRO A 342 -5.49 1.12 -11.79
CA PRO A 342 -6.53 0.15 -11.42
C PRO A 342 -7.42 0.63 -10.28
N ALA A 343 -6.86 1.30 -9.26
CA ALA A 343 -7.65 1.86 -8.16
C ALA A 343 -8.61 2.95 -8.67
N ALA A 344 -8.14 3.88 -9.49
CA ALA A 344 -8.97 4.93 -10.08
C ALA A 344 -10.09 4.34 -10.98
N ILE A 345 -9.79 3.32 -11.79
CA ILE A 345 -10.77 2.62 -12.62
C ILE A 345 -11.80 1.89 -11.74
N ALA A 346 -11.36 1.21 -10.66
CA ALA A 346 -12.24 0.53 -9.73
C ALA A 346 -13.21 1.52 -9.06
N PHE A 347 -12.70 2.66 -8.56
CA PHE A 347 -13.53 3.72 -8.01
C PHE A 347 -14.53 4.25 -9.04
N ALA A 348 -14.05 4.68 -10.21
CA ALA A 348 -14.92 5.18 -11.27
C ALA A 348 -15.99 4.15 -11.66
N GLY A 349 -15.61 2.87 -11.79
CA GLY A 349 -16.52 1.79 -12.12
C GLY A 349 -17.60 1.57 -11.06
N ILE A 350 -17.22 1.55 -9.78
CA ILE A 350 -18.16 1.42 -8.66
C ILE A 350 -19.13 2.61 -8.66
N PHE A 351 -18.63 3.83 -8.80
CA PHE A 351 -19.47 5.01 -8.75
C PHE A 351 -20.40 5.11 -9.97
N LEU A 352 -19.94 4.78 -11.17
CA LEU A 352 -20.79 4.71 -12.37
C LEU A 352 -21.87 3.62 -12.23
N PHE A 353 -21.52 2.46 -11.69
CA PHE A 353 -22.47 1.39 -11.45
C PHE A 353 -23.56 1.79 -10.43
N LEU A 354 -23.14 2.35 -9.29
CA LEU A 354 -24.06 2.82 -8.25
C LEU A 354 -24.92 3.99 -8.75
N GLY A 355 -24.34 4.94 -9.49
CA GLY A 355 -25.07 6.04 -10.12
C GLY A 355 -26.13 5.54 -11.11
N ARG A 356 -25.80 4.54 -11.92
CA ARG A 356 -26.78 3.89 -12.82
C ARG A 356 -27.92 3.24 -12.05
N LEU A 357 -27.61 2.52 -10.95
CA LEU A 357 -28.64 1.91 -10.09
C LEU A 357 -29.54 2.96 -9.46
N ALA A 358 -28.98 4.06 -8.96
CA ALA A 358 -29.74 5.16 -8.38
C ALA A 358 -30.67 5.81 -9.40
N LEU A 359 -30.19 6.08 -10.61
CA LEU A 359 -30.99 6.63 -11.71
C LEU A 359 -32.11 5.66 -12.14
N GLN A 360 -31.83 4.35 -12.20
CA GLN A 360 -32.87 3.35 -12.51
C GLN A 360 -33.94 3.28 -11.41
N SER A 361 -33.55 3.41 -10.14
CA SER A 361 -34.48 3.44 -9.01
C SER A 361 -35.38 4.68 -9.05
N GLN A 362 -34.84 5.85 -9.39
CA GLN A 362 -35.61 7.11 -9.51
C GLN A 362 -36.56 7.11 -10.72
N ARG A 363 -36.23 6.38 -11.79
CA ARG A 363 -37.03 6.30 -13.02
C ARG A 363 -38.14 5.23 -12.96
N ARG A 364 -38.16 4.42 -11.90
CA ARG A 364 -39.25 3.46 -11.73
C ARG A 364 -40.52 4.23 -11.39
N PRO A 365 -41.61 4.07 -12.17
CA PRO A 365 -42.88 4.71 -11.84
C PRO A 365 -43.34 4.25 -10.46
N ALA A 366 -43.90 5.17 -9.69
CA ALA A 366 -44.47 4.84 -8.38
C ALA A 366 -45.58 3.78 -8.57
N VAL A 367 -45.35 2.58 -8.05
CA VAL A 367 -46.29 1.46 -8.15
C VAL A 367 -47.32 1.53 -7.01
N SER A 368 -47.09 2.36 -6.03
CA SER A 368 -47.93 2.56 -4.84
C SER A 368 -48.28 4.04 -4.67
N GLY A 369 -49.44 4.30 -4.11
CA GLY A 369 -50.01 5.65 -3.89
C GLY A 369 -50.96 6.10 -4.98
N GLN A 370 -51.46 7.35 -4.87
CA GLN A 370 -52.46 7.91 -5.75
C GLN A 370 -52.03 7.93 -7.23
N GLU A 371 -50.75 8.23 -7.48
CA GLU A 371 -50.19 8.27 -8.84
C GLU A 371 -50.16 6.88 -9.51
N GLY A 372 -50.04 5.80 -8.73
CA GLY A 372 -50.05 4.44 -9.26
C GLY A 372 -51.44 3.94 -9.66
N LEU A 373 -52.52 4.59 -9.20
CA LEU A 373 -53.90 4.23 -9.52
C LEU A 373 -54.39 4.91 -10.79
N ILE A 374 -53.83 6.06 -11.16
CA ILE A 374 -54.22 6.79 -12.39
C ILE A 374 -53.84 5.94 -13.61
N GLY A 375 -54.81 5.74 -14.52
CA GLY A 375 -54.66 4.90 -15.70
C GLY A 375 -54.84 3.38 -15.43
N ALA A 376 -55.01 2.95 -14.17
CA ALA A 376 -55.28 1.57 -13.85
C ALA A 376 -56.68 1.15 -14.34
N GLU A 377 -56.78 -0.09 -14.81
CA GLU A 377 -58.03 -0.71 -15.24
C GLU A 377 -58.65 -1.49 -14.10
N GLY A 378 -59.96 -1.48 -14.04
CA GLY A 378 -60.76 -2.17 -13.04
C GLY A 378 -62.13 -2.56 -13.55
N ARG A 379 -63.02 -2.94 -12.65
CA ARG A 379 -64.43 -3.24 -12.98
C ARG A 379 -65.37 -2.58 -11.97
N ALA A 380 -66.49 -2.07 -12.45
CA ALA A 380 -67.58 -1.60 -11.59
C ALA A 380 -68.17 -2.77 -10.81
N ARG A 381 -68.31 -2.62 -9.50
CA ARG A 381 -69.06 -3.59 -8.65
C ARG A 381 -70.51 -3.19 -8.50
N ASP A 382 -70.75 -1.88 -8.30
CA ASP A 382 -72.06 -1.30 -8.20
C ASP A 382 -72.32 -0.33 -9.37
N PRO A 383 -73.55 0.07 -9.64
CA PRO A 383 -73.77 1.12 -10.63
C PRO A 383 -73.09 2.42 -10.20
N VAL A 384 -72.37 3.06 -11.10
CA VAL A 384 -71.85 4.37 -10.91
C VAL A 384 -72.59 5.34 -11.82
N MET A 385 -73.33 6.28 -11.21
CA MET A 385 -74.17 7.23 -11.94
C MET A 385 -73.55 8.67 -11.78
N PRO A 386 -73.78 9.56 -12.75
CA PRO A 386 -73.49 10.95 -12.56
C PRO A 386 -74.11 11.48 -11.26
N ASN A 387 -73.30 12.06 -10.34
CA ASN A 387 -73.69 12.52 -9.01
C ASN A 387 -74.03 11.43 -7.96
N THR A 388 -73.97 10.12 -8.29
CA THR A 388 -74.16 9.05 -7.32
C THR A 388 -72.95 8.11 -7.34
N PRO A 389 -72.12 8.15 -6.29
CA PRO A 389 -70.90 7.32 -6.22
C PRO A 389 -71.29 5.83 -6.10
N GLY A 390 -70.56 4.97 -6.82
CA GLY A 390 -70.63 3.52 -6.68
C GLY A 390 -69.26 2.97 -6.19
N TYR A 391 -69.13 1.63 -6.17
CA TYR A 391 -67.89 0.96 -5.86
C TYR A 391 -67.30 0.28 -7.11
N VAL A 392 -65.99 0.42 -7.27
CA VAL A 392 -65.23 -0.20 -8.35
C VAL A 392 -64.06 -1.02 -7.75
N GLN A 393 -63.73 -2.11 -8.40
CA GLN A 393 -62.59 -2.93 -8.02
C GLN A 393 -61.40 -2.63 -8.94
N VAL A 394 -60.34 -2.07 -8.35
CA VAL A 394 -59.09 -1.70 -9.06
C VAL A 394 -57.91 -2.36 -8.33
N ARG A 395 -57.08 -3.11 -9.05
CA ARG A 395 -55.94 -3.85 -8.51
C ARG A 395 -56.23 -4.75 -7.31
N GLY A 396 -57.46 -5.34 -7.28
CA GLY A 396 -57.88 -6.21 -6.19
C GLY A 396 -58.49 -5.52 -4.98
N GLU A 397 -58.46 -4.20 -4.90
CA GLU A 397 -59.02 -3.38 -3.83
C GLU A 397 -60.36 -2.76 -4.27
N LEU A 398 -61.26 -2.55 -3.30
CA LEU A 398 -62.55 -1.93 -3.50
C LEU A 398 -62.46 -0.43 -3.21
N TRP A 399 -62.75 0.38 -4.22
CA TRP A 399 -62.66 1.84 -4.16
C TRP A 399 -64.05 2.49 -4.42
N ARG A 400 -64.31 3.57 -3.74
CA ARG A 400 -65.42 4.45 -4.06
C ARG A 400 -65.11 5.19 -5.36
N ALA A 401 -66.04 5.28 -6.28
CA ALA A 401 -65.80 5.91 -7.58
C ALA A 401 -66.97 6.82 -7.98
N THR A 402 -66.61 7.85 -8.74
CA THR A 402 -67.54 8.79 -9.41
C THR A 402 -67.25 8.77 -10.91
N SER A 403 -68.26 8.99 -11.72
CA SER A 403 -68.17 9.10 -13.17
C SER A 403 -69.12 10.13 -13.70
N ASP A 404 -68.76 10.79 -14.79
CA ASP A 404 -69.61 11.75 -15.50
C ASP A 404 -70.61 11.05 -16.42
N VAL A 405 -70.44 9.75 -16.65
CA VAL A 405 -71.32 8.90 -17.48
C VAL A 405 -71.76 7.69 -16.67
N PRO A 406 -73.01 7.18 -16.95
CA PRO A 406 -73.48 5.97 -16.27
C PRO A 406 -72.59 4.76 -16.59
N ILE A 407 -72.22 4.01 -15.56
CA ILE A 407 -71.42 2.76 -15.66
C ILE A 407 -72.26 1.63 -14.99
N SER A 408 -72.40 0.54 -15.71
CA SER A 408 -73.19 -0.63 -15.23
C SER A 408 -72.31 -1.57 -14.38
N PRO A 409 -72.86 -2.35 -13.43
CA PRO A 409 -72.13 -3.37 -12.72
C PRO A 409 -71.43 -4.37 -13.66
N GLY A 410 -70.17 -4.66 -13.40
CA GLY A 410 -69.33 -5.57 -14.21
C GLY A 410 -68.69 -4.90 -15.41
N GLU A 411 -68.98 -3.66 -15.72
CA GLU A 411 -68.37 -2.89 -16.84
C GLU A 411 -66.92 -2.57 -16.57
N PRO A 412 -66.03 -2.75 -17.55
CA PRO A 412 -64.64 -2.38 -17.39
C PRO A 412 -64.47 -0.87 -17.34
N ILE A 413 -63.62 -0.39 -16.42
CA ILE A 413 -63.39 1.03 -16.19
C ILE A 413 -61.87 1.35 -16.21
N ARG A 414 -61.54 2.62 -16.48
CA ARG A 414 -60.22 3.19 -16.31
C ARG A 414 -60.27 4.34 -15.31
N VAL A 415 -59.27 4.40 -14.43
CA VAL A 415 -59.13 5.46 -13.44
C VAL A 415 -58.55 6.70 -14.11
N LEU A 416 -59.27 7.81 -14.06
CA LEU A 416 -58.82 9.12 -14.58
C LEU A 416 -58.10 9.96 -13.51
N GLY A 417 -58.51 9.81 -12.25
CA GLY A 417 -57.95 10.60 -11.16
C GLY A 417 -58.30 10.01 -9.78
N VAL A 418 -57.63 10.52 -8.75
CA VAL A 418 -57.82 10.13 -7.34
C VAL A 418 -57.99 11.37 -6.52
N THR A 419 -59.08 11.48 -5.77
CA THR A 419 -59.33 12.58 -4.86
C THR A 419 -59.66 12.01 -3.49
N GLY A 420 -58.65 12.04 -2.57
CA GLY A 420 -58.75 11.38 -1.28
C GLY A 420 -58.93 9.86 -1.43
N LEU A 421 -60.06 9.31 -1.01
CA LEU A 421 -60.42 7.89 -1.12
C LEU A 421 -61.42 7.60 -2.24
N THR A 422 -61.63 8.54 -3.15
CA THR A 422 -62.59 8.41 -4.28
C THR A 422 -61.86 8.47 -5.61
N LEU A 423 -62.14 7.51 -6.48
CA LEU A 423 -61.61 7.47 -7.83
C LEU A 423 -62.56 8.18 -8.79
N THR A 424 -62.04 8.95 -9.70
CA THR A 424 -62.78 9.41 -10.89
C THR A 424 -62.53 8.39 -12.02
N VAL A 425 -63.56 7.79 -12.55
CA VAL A 425 -63.46 6.70 -13.53
C VAL A 425 -64.29 6.97 -14.79
N GLU A 426 -63.86 6.37 -15.90
CA GLU A 426 -64.58 6.34 -17.15
C GLU A 426 -64.82 4.89 -17.61
N PRO A 427 -65.90 4.59 -18.34
CA PRO A 427 -66.04 3.28 -18.96
C PRO A 427 -64.96 3.07 -20.02
N LEU A 428 -64.32 1.92 -20.00
CA LEU A 428 -63.51 1.50 -21.13
C LEU A 428 -64.48 1.15 -22.26
N ALA A 429 -64.44 1.95 -23.37
CA ALA A 429 -65.26 1.58 -24.54
C ALA A 429 -64.95 0.14 -24.92
N ALA A 430 -65.99 -0.68 -24.99
CA ALA A 430 -65.89 -2.06 -25.42
C ALA A 430 -65.17 -2.08 -26.78
N SER A 431 -63.93 -2.50 -26.81
CA SER A 431 -63.26 -2.83 -28.06
C SER A 431 -64.18 -3.84 -28.74
N GLY A 432 -64.72 -3.46 -29.91
CA GLY A 432 -65.68 -4.29 -30.68
C GLY A 432 -65.15 -5.71 -30.84
N PRO A 433 -65.95 -6.68 -31.15
CA PRO A 433 -65.66 -8.09 -31.18
C PRO A 433 -64.38 -8.32 -31.99
N ALA A 434 -63.38 -8.90 -31.35
CA ALA A 434 -62.15 -9.29 -31.98
C ALA A 434 -62.45 -10.13 -33.21
N GLY A 435 -62.11 -9.60 -34.39
CA GLY A 435 -62.22 -10.39 -35.63
C GLY A 435 -61.40 -11.67 -35.48
N PRO A 436 -61.81 -12.74 -36.23
CA PRO A 436 -61.19 -14.05 -36.02
C PRO A 436 -59.70 -14.01 -36.13
N ALA A 437 -59.02 -14.50 -35.09
CA ALA A 437 -57.62 -14.67 -35.03
C ALA A 437 -57.14 -15.39 -36.29
N LYS A 438 -56.31 -14.75 -37.10
CA LYS A 438 -55.56 -15.40 -38.18
C LYS A 438 -54.72 -16.49 -37.53
N ALA A 439 -55.09 -17.73 -37.74
CA ALA A 439 -54.31 -18.90 -37.42
C ALA A 439 -52.99 -18.80 -38.19
N GLY A 440 -51.91 -18.48 -37.49
CA GLY A 440 -50.57 -18.56 -38.03
C GLY A 440 -50.26 -20.03 -38.32
N HIS A 441 -50.09 -20.36 -39.59
CA HIS A 441 -49.65 -21.65 -40.03
C HIS A 441 -48.27 -21.94 -39.40
N TYR A 442 -48.23 -22.92 -38.51
CA TYR A 442 -47.01 -23.58 -38.11
C TYR A 442 -46.56 -24.50 -39.25
N GLN A 443 -45.51 -24.16 -39.98
CA GLN A 443 -44.84 -25.07 -40.88
C GLN A 443 -43.72 -25.78 -40.11
N PRO A 444 -43.72 -27.11 -40.02
CA PRO A 444 -42.62 -27.87 -39.53
C PRO A 444 -41.54 -27.99 -40.65
N GLY A 445 -40.43 -27.30 -40.49
CA GLY A 445 -39.25 -27.46 -41.30
C GLY A 445 -38.51 -28.74 -40.90
N THR A 446 -38.69 -29.76 -41.71
CA THR A 446 -37.76 -30.88 -41.85
C THR A 446 -36.49 -30.37 -42.52
N GLU A 447 -35.31 -30.66 -41.94
CA GLU A 447 -34.19 -31.27 -42.65
C GLU A 447 -33.04 -31.52 -41.68
N ALA A 448 -32.81 -32.80 -41.46
CA ALA A 448 -31.60 -33.35 -40.92
C ALA A 448 -30.50 -33.36 -42.00
N GLY A 449 -29.33 -32.82 -41.70
CA GLY A 449 -28.15 -32.95 -42.53
C GLY A 449 -26.98 -33.48 -41.69
N PRO A 450 -26.07 -34.25 -42.25
CA PRO A 450 -25.39 -35.32 -41.55
C PRO A 450 -24.06 -34.90 -40.87
N TYR A 451 -23.78 -35.64 -39.81
CA TYR A 451 -22.48 -35.80 -39.17
C TYR A 451 -21.36 -36.10 -40.19
N GLN A 452 -20.29 -35.30 -40.20
CA GLN A 452 -19.02 -35.69 -40.72
C GLN A 452 -17.93 -35.64 -39.63
N SER A 453 -17.49 -36.83 -39.28
CA SER A 453 -16.26 -37.12 -38.60
C SER A 453 -15.08 -36.80 -39.50
N GLY A 454 -14.10 -36.05 -39.02
CA GLY A 454 -12.83 -35.80 -39.69
C GLY A 454 -11.69 -35.84 -38.69
N THR A 455 -10.96 -36.90 -38.79
CA THR A 455 -9.74 -37.28 -38.07
C THR A 455 -8.53 -36.52 -38.55
N HIS A 456 -7.57 -36.34 -37.63
CA HIS A 456 -6.09 -36.28 -37.80
C HIS A 456 -5.41 -35.13 -38.56
N GLY A 457 -4.39 -34.64 -37.92
CA GLY A 457 -3.24 -33.95 -38.54
C GLY A 457 -2.33 -33.31 -37.52
N GLU A 458 -1.32 -34.07 -37.12
CA GLU A 458 -0.12 -33.63 -36.42
C GLU A 458 0.71 -32.64 -37.25
N SER A 459 1.60 -32.00 -36.48
CA SER A 459 2.93 -31.46 -36.86
C SER A 459 3.05 -30.00 -37.26
N SER A 460 3.64 -29.20 -36.43
CA SER A 460 5.02 -28.68 -36.41
C SER A 460 5.12 -27.57 -35.36
#